data_ded526621621a6efd2dfff78f0f3f882
#
_entry.id   ded526621621a6efd2dfff78f0f3f882
#
_cell.length_a   1.000
_cell.length_b   1.000
_cell.length_c   1.000
_cell.angle_alpha   90.00
_cell.angle_beta   90.00
_cell.angle_gamma   90.00
#
_symmetry.space_group_name_H-M   'P 1'
#
loop_
_entity.id
_entity.type
_entity.pdbx_description
1 polymer ?
#
loop_
_entity_poly.entity_id
_entity_poly.type
_entity_poly.pdbx_seq_one_letter_code
_entity_poly.pdbx_strand_id
1 'polypeptide(L)'
;VRTAGTDYIRIVFAKELEQLKSHNEEMCEHVVNILSMASDSFWTKPASATGVHHPETSNGIGGNIMHTKQAFWILSTLLDGDSVMSSNKAYLASGCSAILLHDICKFEFPLESHGYAGSKLINDYISNTEMSESCKDMLQIAARCVAFHMGKWGDVNLQFSNPTCRYDVDQLIVYVHQADYISSRPYLLFNYKEVK
;
A
#
# COMPACT_ATOMS: atom_id res chain seq x y z
N VAL A 1 13.47 19.36 0.67
CA VAL A 1 12.87 18.11 0.19
C VAL A 1 11.67 18.51 -0.65
N ARG A 2 11.68 18.23 -1.97
CA ARG A 2 10.49 18.41 -2.82
C ARG A 2 9.59 17.21 -2.57
N THR A 3 8.40 17.41 -2.05
CA THR A 3 7.34 16.42 -2.03
C THR A 3 6.62 16.42 -3.37
N ALA A 4 6.17 15.26 -3.85
CA ALA A 4 5.38 15.18 -5.07
C ALA A 4 4.07 15.98 -4.88
N GLY A 5 3.76 16.85 -5.82
CA GLY A 5 2.48 17.56 -5.83
C GLY A 5 1.31 16.59 -6.05
N THR A 6 0.14 16.92 -5.53
CA THR A 6 -1.07 16.07 -5.65
C THR A 6 -1.45 15.78 -7.11
N ASP A 7 -1.24 16.72 -8.03
CA ASP A 7 -1.49 16.52 -9.47
C ASP A 7 -0.58 15.43 -10.07
N TYR A 8 0.71 15.44 -9.70
CA TYR A 8 1.65 14.40 -10.13
C TYR A 8 1.21 13.02 -9.62
N ILE A 9 0.80 12.92 -8.35
CA ILE A 9 0.31 11.69 -7.74
C ILE A 9 -0.90 11.15 -8.50
N ARG A 10 -1.85 12.02 -8.84
CA ARG A 10 -3.06 11.66 -9.59
C ARG A 10 -2.76 11.19 -11.01
N ILE A 11 -1.71 11.73 -11.64
CA ILE A 11 -1.25 11.26 -12.96
C ILE A 11 -0.58 9.89 -12.83
N VAL A 12 0.35 9.75 -11.88
CA VAL A 12 1.14 8.52 -11.70
C VAL A 12 0.26 7.34 -11.31
N PHE A 13 -0.68 7.50 -10.40
CA PHE A 13 -1.57 6.46 -9.91
C PHE A 13 -3.01 6.58 -10.43
N ALA A 14 -3.20 7.13 -11.65
CA ALA A 14 -4.53 7.46 -12.16
C ALA A 14 -5.52 6.28 -12.11
N LYS A 15 -5.12 5.10 -12.59
CA LYS A 15 -5.98 3.90 -12.63
C LYS A 15 -6.24 3.34 -11.22
N GLU A 16 -5.21 3.30 -10.39
CA GLU A 16 -5.26 2.80 -9.03
C GLU A 16 -6.18 3.70 -8.16
N LEU A 17 -6.05 5.01 -8.31
CA LEU A 17 -6.89 5.99 -7.60
C LEU A 17 -8.32 6.00 -8.13
N GLU A 18 -8.55 5.78 -9.43
CA GLU A 18 -9.90 5.63 -9.99
C GLU A 18 -10.60 4.40 -9.37
N GLN A 19 -9.92 3.27 -9.25
CA GLN A 19 -10.46 2.08 -8.59
C GLN A 19 -10.74 2.35 -7.10
N LEU A 20 -9.79 2.94 -6.37
CA LEU A 20 -10.01 3.31 -4.96
C LEU A 20 -11.20 4.26 -4.81
N LYS A 21 -11.32 5.27 -5.67
CA LYS A 21 -12.43 6.23 -5.68
C LYS A 21 -13.78 5.54 -5.89
N SER A 22 -13.85 4.48 -6.71
CA SER A 22 -15.07 3.71 -6.93
C SER A 22 -15.55 2.97 -5.67
N HIS A 23 -14.64 2.69 -4.74
CA HIS A 23 -14.96 2.09 -3.45
C HIS A 23 -15.27 3.15 -2.39
N ASN A 24 -14.45 4.22 -2.31
CA ASN A 24 -14.67 5.34 -1.39
C ASN A 24 -13.92 6.60 -1.89
N GLU A 25 -14.69 7.65 -2.23
CA GLU A 25 -14.13 8.90 -2.76
C GLU A 25 -13.36 9.70 -1.69
N GLU A 26 -13.90 9.81 -0.46
CA GLU A 26 -13.25 10.52 0.64
C GLU A 26 -11.89 9.90 0.97
N MET A 27 -11.85 8.57 1.04
CA MET A 27 -10.61 7.84 1.30
C MET A 27 -9.56 8.03 0.20
N CYS A 28 -10.00 8.11 -1.07
CA CYS A 28 -9.10 8.40 -2.19
C CYS A 28 -8.40 9.76 -2.01
N GLU A 29 -9.11 10.80 -1.59
CA GLU A 29 -8.55 12.12 -1.32
C GLU A 29 -7.52 12.07 -0.19
N HIS A 30 -7.83 11.37 0.91
CA HIS A 30 -6.89 11.22 2.02
C HIS A 30 -5.64 10.42 1.62
N VAL A 31 -5.76 9.37 0.81
CA VAL A 31 -4.61 8.61 0.30
C VAL A 31 -3.70 9.49 -0.56
N VAL A 32 -4.26 10.34 -1.43
CA VAL A 32 -3.47 11.31 -2.21
C VAL A 32 -2.72 12.28 -1.29
N ASN A 33 -3.37 12.77 -0.24
CA ASN A 33 -2.74 13.67 0.72
C ASN A 33 -1.62 12.97 1.51
N ILE A 34 -1.81 11.71 1.94
CA ILE A 34 -0.78 10.93 2.61
C ILE A 34 0.40 10.65 1.66
N LEU A 35 0.14 10.27 0.40
CA LEU A 35 1.19 10.07 -0.61
C LEU A 35 1.99 11.35 -0.88
N SER A 36 1.39 12.54 -0.74
CA SER A 36 2.11 13.81 -0.89
C SER A 36 3.12 14.05 0.23
N MET A 37 3.05 13.31 1.34
CA MET A 37 4.00 13.35 2.44
C MET A 37 5.21 12.42 2.21
N ALA A 38 5.15 11.55 1.20
CA ALA A 38 6.25 10.65 0.87
C ALA A 38 7.51 11.43 0.43
N SER A 39 8.68 10.92 0.80
CA SER A 39 9.95 11.51 0.40
C SER A 39 10.22 11.38 -1.11
N ASP A 40 11.15 12.18 -1.63
CA ASP A 40 11.61 12.04 -3.03
C ASP A 40 12.10 10.62 -3.34
N SER A 41 12.64 9.92 -2.34
CA SER A 41 13.13 8.55 -2.49
C SER A 41 12.03 7.57 -2.87
N PHE A 42 10.82 7.71 -2.31
CA PHE A 42 9.66 6.89 -2.68
C PHE A 42 9.37 6.98 -4.19
N TRP A 43 9.50 8.17 -4.78
CA TRP A 43 9.16 8.45 -6.18
C TRP A 43 10.26 8.10 -7.16
N THR A 44 11.52 8.10 -6.72
CA THR A 44 12.68 8.04 -7.63
C THR A 44 13.51 6.77 -7.49
N LYS A 45 13.48 6.10 -6.35
CA LYS A 45 14.34 4.94 -6.10
C LYS A 45 13.84 3.68 -6.79
N PRO A 46 14.75 2.73 -7.09
CA PRO A 46 14.35 1.37 -7.46
C PRO A 46 13.63 0.67 -6.30
N ALA A 47 12.80 -0.33 -6.60
CA ALA A 47 12.09 -1.09 -5.59
C ALA A 47 13.03 -1.89 -4.67
N SER A 48 14.22 -2.26 -5.15
CA SER A 48 15.24 -2.97 -4.39
C SER A 48 16.59 -2.30 -4.49
N ALA A 49 17.26 -2.10 -3.38
CA ALA A 49 18.62 -1.56 -3.35
C ALA A 49 19.64 -2.52 -4.00
N THR A 50 19.38 -3.82 -4.00
CA THR A 50 20.28 -4.86 -4.53
C THR A 50 19.91 -5.31 -5.94
N GLY A 51 18.71 -5.01 -6.43
CA GLY A 51 18.19 -5.48 -7.72
C GLY A 51 17.91 -6.98 -7.81
N VAL A 52 18.14 -7.74 -6.73
CA VAL A 52 18.09 -9.21 -6.75
C VAL A 52 16.67 -9.77 -6.57
N HIS A 53 15.81 -9.06 -5.85
CA HIS A 53 14.53 -9.59 -5.39
C HIS A 53 13.33 -9.09 -6.20
N HIS A 54 13.51 -8.13 -7.11
CA HIS A 54 12.42 -7.53 -7.88
C HIS A 54 12.59 -7.80 -9.38
N PRO A 55 11.49 -7.79 -10.16
CA PRO A 55 11.57 -7.80 -11.63
C PRO A 55 12.44 -6.66 -12.16
N GLU A 56 13.07 -6.86 -13.31
CA GLU A 56 13.94 -5.85 -13.95
C GLU A 56 13.21 -4.51 -14.15
N THR A 57 11.92 -4.55 -14.44
CA THR A 57 11.06 -3.35 -14.59
C THR A 57 10.97 -2.49 -13.33
N SER A 58 11.27 -3.05 -12.15
CA SER A 58 11.26 -2.35 -10.85
C SER A 58 12.67 -2.00 -10.34
N ASN A 59 13.72 -2.23 -11.13
CA ASN A 59 15.11 -2.00 -10.73
C ASN A 59 15.70 -0.65 -11.19
N GLY A 60 14.92 0.16 -11.92
CA GLY A 60 15.35 1.49 -12.40
C GLY A 60 14.81 2.64 -11.56
N ILE A 61 15.02 3.86 -12.05
CA ILE A 61 14.42 5.07 -11.49
C ILE A 61 12.90 4.93 -11.51
N GLY A 62 12.25 5.23 -10.37
CA GLY A 62 10.80 5.03 -10.22
C GLY A 62 10.37 3.57 -10.09
N GLY A 63 11.31 2.65 -9.89
CA GLY A 63 11.02 1.23 -9.75
C GLY A 63 10.10 0.92 -8.57
N ASN A 64 10.19 1.70 -7.49
CA ASN A 64 9.28 1.56 -6.35
C ASN A 64 7.82 1.87 -6.74
N ILE A 65 7.58 2.84 -7.63
CA ILE A 65 6.25 3.12 -8.17
C ILE A 65 5.75 1.93 -8.99
N MET A 66 6.61 1.36 -9.85
CA MET A 66 6.23 0.18 -10.64
C MET A 66 5.89 -1.02 -9.77
N HIS A 67 6.67 -1.26 -8.71
CA HIS A 67 6.39 -2.26 -7.70
C HIS A 67 5.03 -2.03 -7.02
N THR A 68 4.78 -0.81 -6.54
CA THR A 68 3.50 -0.45 -5.91
C THR A 68 2.30 -0.70 -6.84
N LYS A 69 2.41 -0.33 -8.11
CA LYS A 69 1.36 -0.61 -9.11
C LYS A 69 1.14 -2.10 -9.33
N GLN A 70 2.21 -2.87 -9.47
CA GLN A 70 2.12 -4.33 -9.62
C GLN A 70 1.45 -4.96 -8.39
N ALA A 71 1.89 -4.57 -7.20
CA ALA A 71 1.29 -5.04 -5.94
C ALA A 71 -0.20 -4.68 -5.85
N PHE A 72 -0.59 -3.49 -6.29
CA PHE A 72 -1.98 -3.05 -6.32
C PHE A 72 -2.85 -3.97 -7.18
N TRP A 73 -2.42 -4.28 -8.40
CA TRP A 73 -3.19 -5.13 -9.31
C TRP A 73 -3.24 -6.59 -8.88
N ILE A 74 -2.18 -7.09 -8.26
CA ILE A 74 -2.19 -8.42 -7.62
C ILE A 74 -3.19 -8.43 -6.46
N LEU A 75 -3.15 -7.43 -5.58
CA LEU A 75 -4.10 -7.32 -4.48
C LEU A 75 -5.54 -7.27 -4.97
N SER A 76 -5.84 -6.45 -5.99
CA SER A 76 -7.17 -6.36 -6.59
C SER A 76 -7.66 -7.74 -7.05
N THR A 77 -6.80 -8.50 -7.72
CA THR A 77 -7.13 -9.87 -8.17
C THR A 77 -7.41 -10.82 -6.99
N LEU A 78 -6.62 -10.73 -5.91
CA LEU A 78 -6.84 -11.55 -4.71
C LEU A 78 -8.15 -11.20 -4.01
N LEU A 79 -8.46 -9.91 -3.89
CA LEU A 79 -9.70 -9.43 -3.27
C LEU A 79 -10.93 -9.79 -4.10
N ASP A 80 -10.85 -9.69 -5.43
CA ASP A 80 -11.94 -10.07 -6.33
C ASP A 80 -12.24 -11.57 -6.26
N GLY A 81 -11.23 -12.39 -6.01
CA GLY A 81 -11.36 -13.84 -5.84
C GLY A 81 -11.97 -14.28 -4.50
N ASP A 82 -12.06 -13.38 -3.51
CA ASP A 82 -12.63 -13.66 -2.20
C ASP A 82 -14.03 -13.05 -2.08
N SER A 83 -15.05 -13.89 -1.90
CA SER A 83 -16.46 -13.46 -1.83
C SER A 83 -16.78 -12.54 -0.64
N VAL A 84 -16.05 -12.65 0.45
CA VAL A 84 -16.24 -11.79 1.64
C VAL A 84 -15.62 -10.43 1.38
N MET A 85 -14.39 -10.39 0.86
CA MET A 85 -13.68 -9.15 0.57
C MET A 85 -14.35 -8.37 -0.58
N SER A 86 -14.66 -9.03 -1.68
CA SER A 86 -15.25 -8.39 -2.88
C SER A 86 -16.64 -7.82 -2.63
N SER A 87 -17.41 -8.38 -1.68
CA SER A 87 -18.73 -7.87 -1.32
C SER A 87 -18.70 -6.65 -0.38
N ASN A 88 -17.55 -6.30 0.19
CA ASN A 88 -17.42 -5.23 1.19
C ASN A 88 -16.53 -4.08 0.72
N LYS A 89 -17.14 -2.97 0.30
CA LYS A 89 -16.44 -1.77 -0.18
C LYS A 89 -15.44 -1.20 0.84
N ALA A 90 -15.68 -1.36 2.15
CA ALA A 90 -14.75 -0.87 3.15
C ALA A 90 -13.45 -1.68 3.15
N TYR A 91 -13.50 -3.01 2.97
CA TYR A 91 -12.28 -3.82 2.84
C TYR A 91 -11.55 -3.57 1.53
N LEU A 92 -12.29 -3.38 0.42
CA LEU A 92 -11.70 -3.02 -0.86
C LEU A 92 -10.97 -1.67 -0.77
N ALA A 93 -11.61 -0.65 -0.19
CA ALA A 93 -10.99 0.66 0.02
C ALA A 93 -9.78 0.59 0.94
N SER A 94 -9.89 -0.13 2.07
CA SER A 94 -8.77 -0.28 3.02
C SER A 94 -7.59 -1.03 2.41
N GLY A 95 -7.83 -2.10 1.67
CA GLY A 95 -6.78 -2.88 0.99
C GLY A 95 -6.08 -2.08 -0.10
N CYS A 96 -6.84 -1.42 -0.98
CA CYS A 96 -6.30 -0.55 -2.02
C CYS A 96 -5.45 0.58 -1.42
N SER A 97 -5.91 1.19 -0.33
CA SER A 97 -5.15 2.23 0.36
C SER A 97 -3.88 1.69 1.02
N ALA A 98 -3.99 0.54 1.68
CA ALA A 98 -2.84 -0.09 2.31
C ALA A 98 -1.72 -0.39 1.32
N ILE A 99 -2.04 -0.97 0.16
CA ILE A 99 -1.02 -1.32 -0.84
C ILE A 99 -0.44 -0.09 -1.55
N LEU A 100 -1.19 1.00 -1.71
CA LEU A 100 -0.64 2.26 -2.22
C LEU A 100 0.35 2.91 -1.23
N LEU A 101 0.18 2.65 0.07
CA LEU A 101 0.94 3.29 1.15
C LEU A 101 1.99 2.37 1.79
N HIS A 102 2.06 1.06 1.44
CA HIS A 102 2.83 0.08 2.19
C HIS A 102 4.32 0.43 2.32
N ASP A 103 4.91 0.96 1.26
CA ASP A 103 6.33 1.31 1.16
C ASP A 103 6.61 2.81 1.38
N ILE A 104 5.65 3.60 1.88
CA ILE A 104 5.75 5.07 1.96
C ILE A 104 6.97 5.56 2.78
N CYS A 105 7.43 4.76 3.75
CA CYS A 105 8.58 5.04 4.60
C CYS A 105 9.80 4.13 4.33
N LYS A 106 9.82 3.37 3.23
CA LYS A 106 10.82 2.34 2.93
C LYS A 106 12.27 2.85 2.91
N PHE A 107 12.48 4.07 2.46
CA PHE A 107 13.83 4.59 2.22
C PHE A 107 14.38 5.45 3.36
N GLU A 108 13.54 5.77 4.33
CA GLU A 108 13.85 6.60 5.50
C GLU A 108 14.10 5.78 6.76
N PHE A 109 13.66 4.51 6.75
CA PHE A 109 13.75 3.62 7.90
C PHE A 109 14.40 2.28 7.53
N PRO A 110 14.98 1.54 8.50
CA PRO A 110 15.45 0.18 8.28
C PRO A 110 14.36 -0.71 7.69
N LEU A 111 14.77 -1.70 6.89
CA LEU A 111 13.86 -2.60 6.16
C LEU A 111 12.82 -3.24 7.08
N GLU A 112 13.23 -3.70 8.25
CA GLU A 112 12.37 -4.38 9.24
C GLU A 112 11.34 -3.46 9.91
N SER A 113 11.56 -2.14 9.91
CA SER A 113 10.74 -1.16 10.65
C SER A 113 9.95 -0.19 9.78
N HIS A 114 10.16 -0.17 8.44
CA HIS A 114 9.50 0.81 7.59
C HIS A 114 7.97 0.65 7.53
N GLY A 115 7.45 -0.57 7.65
CA GLY A 115 6.01 -0.83 7.75
C GLY A 115 5.39 -0.19 8.99
N TYR A 116 6.07 -0.32 10.15
CA TYR A 116 5.63 0.36 11.37
C TYR A 116 5.70 1.89 11.23
N ALA A 117 6.77 2.42 10.64
CA ALA A 117 6.91 3.85 10.40
C ALA A 117 5.82 4.39 9.46
N GLY A 118 5.49 3.66 8.39
CA GLY A 118 4.38 3.98 7.50
C GLY A 118 3.02 3.97 8.20
N SER A 119 2.77 2.95 9.01
CA SER A 119 1.57 2.87 9.85
C SER A 119 1.46 4.05 10.83
N LYS A 120 2.57 4.41 11.48
CA LYS A 120 2.61 5.57 12.37
C LYS A 120 2.30 6.87 11.63
N LEU A 121 2.89 7.10 10.47
CA LEU A 121 2.61 8.26 9.63
C LEU A 121 1.13 8.37 9.29
N ILE A 122 0.47 7.25 8.91
CA ILE A 122 -0.97 7.22 8.62
C ILE A 122 -1.78 7.55 9.87
N ASN A 123 -1.47 6.98 11.03
CA ASN A 123 -2.18 7.24 12.29
C ASN A 123 -1.98 8.69 12.77
N ASP A 124 -0.78 9.27 12.61
CA ASP A 124 -0.51 10.67 12.90
C ASP A 124 -1.34 11.59 11.96
N TYR A 125 -1.48 11.23 10.68
CA TYR A 125 -2.35 11.93 9.74
C TYR A 125 -3.82 11.87 10.16
N ILE A 126 -4.35 10.69 10.51
CA ILE A 126 -5.73 10.49 11.00
C ILE A 126 -6.01 11.39 12.21
N SER A 127 -5.05 11.46 13.15
CA SER A 127 -5.20 12.21 14.39
C SER A 127 -5.23 13.73 14.20
N ASN A 128 -4.71 14.22 13.07
CA ASN A 128 -4.56 15.65 12.78
C ASN A 128 -5.45 16.13 11.61
N THR A 129 -6.35 15.28 11.10
CA THR A 129 -7.15 15.61 9.93
C THR A 129 -8.63 15.30 10.20
N GLU A 130 -9.51 16.24 9.84
CA GLU A 130 -10.94 16.01 9.89
C GLU A 130 -11.37 15.05 8.77
N MET A 131 -12.17 14.05 9.10
CA MET A 131 -12.73 13.07 8.18
C MET A 131 -13.96 12.39 8.81
N SER A 132 -14.74 11.69 7.98
CA SER A 132 -15.85 10.88 8.49
C SER A 132 -15.34 9.70 9.34
N GLU A 133 -16.12 9.27 10.34
CA GLU A 133 -15.76 8.09 11.16
C GLU A 133 -15.55 6.84 10.29
N SER A 134 -16.37 6.67 9.24
CA SER A 134 -16.20 5.54 8.31
C SER A 134 -14.86 5.59 7.58
N CYS A 135 -14.41 6.76 7.14
CA CYS A 135 -13.11 6.93 6.49
C CYS A 135 -11.97 6.69 7.48
N LYS A 136 -12.11 7.18 8.71
CA LYS A 136 -11.16 6.96 9.80
C LYS A 136 -10.97 5.47 10.10
N ASP A 137 -12.06 4.71 10.24
CA ASP A 137 -12.01 3.27 10.48
C ASP A 137 -11.30 2.53 9.34
N MET A 138 -11.59 2.89 8.08
CA MET A 138 -10.96 2.29 6.91
C MET A 138 -9.46 2.62 6.83
N LEU A 139 -9.05 3.86 7.13
CA LEU A 139 -7.64 4.25 7.18
C LEU A 139 -6.89 3.58 8.33
N GLN A 140 -7.54 3.33 9.48
CA GLN A 140 -6.95 2.57 10.58
C GLN A 140 -6.70 1.11 10.19
N ILE A 141 -7.64 0.49 9.46
CA ILE A 141 -7.45 -0.84 8.89
C ILE A 141 -6.26 -0.82 7.89
N ALA A 142 -6.21 0.18 7.00
CA ALA A 142 -5.11 0.32 6.06
C ALA A 142 -3.76 0.50 6.78
N ALA A 143 -3.69 1.34 7.81
CA ALA A 143 -2.50 1.54 8.63
C ALA A 143 -2.01 0.24 9.28
N ARG A 144 -2.96 -0.60 9.75
CA ARG A 144 -2.63 -1.92 10.29
C ARG A 144 -2.08 -2.85 9.22
N CYS A 145 -2.67 -2.89 8.02
CA CYS A 145 -2.12 -3.67 6.91
C CYS A 145 -0.71 -3.20 6.55
N VAL A 146 -0.45 -1.89 6.52
CA VAL A 146 0.88 -1.31 6.29
C VAL A 146 1.87 -1.75 7.37
N ALA A 147 1.48 -1.76 8.65
CA ALA A 147 2.36 -2.20 9.74
C ALA A 147 2.85 -3.64 9.55
N PHE A 148 2.02 -4.52 9.02
CA PHE A 148 2.28 -5.96 8.95
C PHE A 148 2.58 -6.48 7.53
N HIS A 149 2.66 -5.61 6.50
CA HIS A 149 2.86 -6.05 5.11
C HIS A 149 4.15 -6.85 4.90
N MET A 150 5.19 -6.60 5.68
CA MET A 150 6.47 -7.32 5.61
C MET A 150 6.38 -8.79 6.08
N GLY A 151 5.30 -9.19 6.78
CA GLY A 151 5.18 -10.54 7.33
C GLY A 151 6.38 -10.91 8.21
N LYS A 152 6.98 -12.07 7.96
CA LYS A 152 8.11 -12.58 8.75
C LYS A 152 9.42 -11.78 8.61
N TRP A 153 9.53 -10.88 7.67
CA TRP A 153 10.71 -10.01 7.49
C TRP A 153 10.56 -8.65 8.18
N GLY A 154 9.38 -8.36 8.73
CA GLY A 154 9.15 -7.19 9.56
C GLY A 154 9.64 -7.39 10.99
N ASP A 155 9.51 -6.35 11.82
CA ASP A 155 9.86 -6.43 13.23
C ASP A 155 8.99 -7.49 13.93
N VAL A 156 9.61 -8.58 14.37
CA VAL A 156 8.95 -9.71 15.04
C VAL A 156 8.33 -9.35 16.39
N ASN A 157 8.72 -8.21 16.98
CA ASN A 157 8.12 -7.72 18.22
C ASN A 157 6.74 -7.09 18.01
N LEU A 158 6.33 -6.81 16.78
CA LEU A 158 4.97 -6.44 16.41
C LEU A 158 4.09 -7.70 16.29
N GLN A 159 4.18 -8.58 17.26
CA GLN A 159 3.31 -9.77 17.27
C GLN A 159 1.84 -9.34 17.33
N PHE A 160 0.99 -10.14 16.69
CA PHE A 160 -0.47 -10.10 16.77
C PHE A 160 -0.98 -10.24 18.22
N SER A 161 -0.56 -9.34 19.10
CA SER A 161 -0.83 -9.41 20.53
C SER A 161 -2.20 -8.86 20.94
N ASN A 162 -3.07 -8.54 19.96
CA ASN A 162 -4.40 -8.05 20.27
C ASN A 162 -5.49 -9.04 19.81
N PRO A 163 -6.04 -9.84 20.74
CA PRO A 163 -7.07 -10.85 20.44
C PRO A 163 -8.42 -10.27 20.01
N THR A 164 -8.55 -8.95 19.89
CA THR A 164 -9.77 -8.30 19.37
C THR A 164 -9.76 -8.15 17.85
N CYS A 165 -8.79 -8.76 17.15
CA CYS A 165 -8.72 -8.68 15.71
C CYS A 165 -9.88 -9.46 15.09
N ARG A 166 -10.59 -8.77 14.22
CA ARG A 166 -11.60 -9.38 13.36
C ARG A 166 -10.86 -10.25 12.35
N TYR A 167 -11.33 -11.48 12.16
CA TYR A 167 -10.78 -12.43 11.18
C TYR A 167 -10.60 -11.82 9.79
N ASP A 168 -11.55 -10.98 9.35
CA ASP A 168 -11.55 -10.30 8.07
C ASP A 168 -10.38 -9.33 7.90
N VAL A 169 -10.00 -8.60 8.96
CA VAL A 169 -8.85 -7.67 8.93
C VAL A 169 -7.54 -8.45 8.86
N ASP A 170 -7.45 -9.56 9.58
CA ASP A 170 -6.26 -10.42 9.54
C ASP A 170 -6.09 -11.07 8.16
N GLN A 171 -7.19 -11.46 7.51
CA GLN A 171 -7.17 -11.95 6.13
C GLN A 171 -6.74 -10.86 5.14
N LEU A 172 -7.19 -9.62 5.32
CA LEU A 172 -6.77 -8.50 4.50
C LEU A 172 -5.26 -8.21 4.62
N ILE A 173 -4.71 -8.30 5.84
CA ILE A 173 -3.26 -8.20 6.09
C ILE A 173 -2.52 -9.28 5.30
N VAL A 174 -3.01 -10.53 5.31
CA VAL A 174 -2.40 -11.63 4.55
C VAL A 174 -2.41 -11.32 3.06
N TYR A 175 -3.49 -10.81 2.50
CA TYR A 175 -3.57 -10.46 1.09
C TYR A 175 -2.64 -9.31 0.71
N VAL A 176 -2.54 -8.27 1.53
CA VAL A 176 -1.59 -7.16 1.32
C VAL A 176 -0.15 -7.67 1.33
N HIS A 177 0.21 -8.51 2.32
CA HIS A 177 1.52 -9.16 2.36
C HIS A 177 1.79 -10.03 1.13
N GLN A 178 0.84 -10.85 0.71
CA GLN A 178 0.98 -11.70 -0.48
C GLN A 178 1.17 -10.88 -1.74
N ALA A 179 0.42 -9.80 -1.91
CA ALA A 179 0.50 -8.93 -3.07
C ALA A 179 1.89 -8.27 -3.17
N ASP A 180 2.39 -7.73 -2.07
CA ASP A 180 3.75 -7.19 -1.99
C ASP A 180 4.80 -8.28 -2.29
N TYR A 181 4.71 -9.43 -1.60
CA TYR A 181 5.63 -10.55 -1.80
C TYR A 181 5.65 -11.05 -3.25
N ILE A 182 4.50 -11.24 -3.88
CA ILE A 182 4.39 -11.73 -5.26
C ILE A 182 4.98 -10.71 -6.23
N SER A 183 4.66 -9.42 -6.08
CA SER A 183 5.18 -8.34 -6.93
C SER A 183 6.70 -8.18 -6.85
N SER A 184 7.31 -8.62 -5.75
CA SER A 184 8.75 -8.61 -5.55
C SER A 184 9.49 -9.84 -6.14
N ARG A 185 8.81 -10.77 -6.84
CA ARG A 185 9.46 -11.98 -7.37
C ARG A 185 10.01 -11.78 -8.78
N PRO A 186 11.33 -11.88 -9.01
CA PRO A 186 11.96 -11.58 -10.31
C PRO A 186 11.57 -12.56 -11.42
N TYR A 187 11.07 -13.75 -11.06
CA TYR A 187 10.64 -14.77 -12.03
C TYR A 187 9.17 -14.64 -12.44
N LEU A 188 8.42 -13.72 -11.85
CA LEU A 188 7.06 -13.41 -12.26
C LEU A 188 7.08 -12.23 -13.23
N LEU A 189 7.05 -12.54 -14.52
CA LEU A 189 6.97 -11.52 -15.56
C LEU A 189 5.52 -11.08 -15.73
N PHE A 190 5.19 -9.91 -15.24
CA PHE A 190 3.92 -9.26 -15.50
C PHE A 190 4.03 -8.49 -16.83
N ASN A 191 3.46 -9.06 -17.91
CA ASN A 191 3.25 -8.29 -19.13
C ASN A 191 2.11 -7.29 -18.89
N TYR A 192 2.43 -6.10 -18.48
CA TYR A 192 1.52 -4.96 -18.50
C TYR A 192 1.25 -4.59 -19.97
N LYS A 193 0.31 -5.29 -20.60
CA LYS A 193 -0.34 -4.72 -21.75
C LYS A 193 -1.25 -3.62 -21.21
N GLU A 194 -0.93 -2.37 -21.54
CA GLU A 194 -1.87 -1.28 -21.34
C GLU A 194 -3.22 -1.74 -21.93
N VAL A 195 -4.21 -1.93 -21.06
CA VAL A 195 -5.57 -2.13 -21.50
C VAL A 195 -5.98 -0.80 -22.13
N LYS A 196 -6.03 -0.77 -23.46
CA LYS A 196 -6.49 0.38 -24.23
C LYS A 196 -7.95 0.62 -23.96
#